data_a3ed88aa204786814e8be866ef2cdf30
#
_entry.id   a3ed88aa204786814e8be866ef2cdf30
#
_cell.length_a   1.000
_cell.length_b   1.000
_cell.length_c   1.000
_cell.angle_alpha   90.00
_cell.angle_beta   90.00
_cell.angle_gamma   90.00
#
_symmetry.space_group_name_H-M   'P 1'
#
loop_
_entity.id
_entity.type
_entity.pdbx_description
1 polymer ?
#
loop_
_entity_poly.entity_id
_entity_poly.type
_entity_poly.pdbx_seq_one_letter_code
_entity_poly.pdbx_strand_id
1 'polypeptide(L)'
;MSATATAAQDRSDFRTVTVGGALVGLVTGGAVVLFVAASRNLAGDAVRGGVEALVVLAAAVVVAFFPAHWTAARGTEGIAGAAAVGWVGTVVFSAIDIVLLRPFKAYPWTWDAIGGGSTWWYLPVWWMLGTFLAWMGGIVTASQATRGGGQAALGRSALPAIAGAVIVAAIAQLAGAVSLPAAAGGAFTIVLTALALVALTRKG
;
A
#
# COMPACT_ATOMS: atom_id res chain seq x y z
N MET A 1 32.17 15.29 -28.58
CA MET A 1 30.81 14.75 -28.68
C MET A 1 30.36 14.41 -27.24
N SER A 2 29.63 15.31 -26.60
CA SER A 2 29.08 15.08 -25.25
C SER A 2 27.94 14.08 -25.38
N ALA A 3 28.11 12.86 -24.82
CA ALA A 3 27.01 11.94 -24.62
C ALA A 3 26.04 12.60 -23.62
N THR A 4 24.94 13.14 -24.10
CA THR A 4 23.82 13.55 -23.29
C THR A 4 23.36 12.29 -22.55
N ALA A 5 23.69 12.20 -21.25
CA ALA A 5 23.15 11.20 -20.38
C ALA A 5 21.63 11.29 -20.47
N THR A 6 21.01 10.30 -21.09
CA THR A 6 19.55 10.21 -21.18
C THR A 6 19.03 10.23 -19.75
N ALA A 7 18.41 11.32 -19.35
CA ALA A 7 17.77 11.40 -18.04
C ALA A 7 16.86 10.19 -17.91
N ALA A 8 17.04 9.42 -16.86
CA ALA A 8 16.23 8.22 -16.64
C ALA A 8 14.76 8.65 -16.55
N GLN A 9 14.01 8.27 -17.56
CA GLN A 9 12.64 8.69 -17.80
C GLN A 9 11.71 7.89 -16.88
N ASP A 10 10.68 8.56 -16.35
CA ASP A 10 9.58 7.89 -15.63
C ASP A 10 8.96 6.82 -16.55
N ARG A 11 8.58 5.67 -15.97
CA ARG A 11 8.03 4.53 -16.70
C ARG A 11 6.56 4.36 -16.36
N SER A 12 5.69 4.99 -17.16
CA SER A 12 4.22 4.91 -17.00
C SER A 12 3.56 4.20 -18.18
N ASP A 13 4.34 3.37 -18.92
CA ASP A 13 3.82 2.62 -20.07
C ASP A 13 2.79 1.56 -19.66
N PHE A 14 1.94 1.18 -20.63
CA PHE A 14 0.83 0.25 -20.40
C PHE A 14 1.28 -1.09 -19.79
N ARG A 15 2.42 -1.62 -20.23
CA ARG A 15 2.95 -2.88 -19.71
C ARG A 15 3.38 -2.76 -18.26
N THR A 16 4.09 -1.70 -17.90
CA THR A 16 4.50 -1.44 -16.51
C THR A 16 3.29 -1.30 -15.60
N VAL A 17 2.26 -0.57 -16.02
CA VAL A 17 1.04 -0.37 -15.24
C VAL A 17 0.25 -1.68 -15.08
N THR A 18 0.04 -2.43 -16.14
CA THR A 18 -0.77 -3.65 -16.08
C THR A 18 -0.06 -4.79 -15.35
N VAL A 19 1.22 -5.04 -15.66
CA VAL A 19 1.98 -6.10 -14.98
C VAL A 19 2.24 -5.74 -13.52
N GLY A 20 2.64 -4.50 -13.25
CA GLY A 20 2.83 -4.01 -11.88
C GLY A 20 1.53 -4.09 -11.06
N GLY A 21 0.42 -3.67 -11.64
CA GLY A 21 -0.89 -3.77 -11.01
C GLY A 21 -1.30 -5.22 -10.73
N ALA A 22 -1.11 -6.12 -11.70
CA ALA A 22 -1.39 -7.54 -11.49
C ALA A 22 -0.58 -8.12 -10.32
N LEU A 23 0.72 -7.80 -10.24
CA LEU A 23 1.57 -8.24 -9.13
C LEU A 23 1.12 -7.67 -7.78
N VAL A 24 0.76 -6.37 -7.71
CA VAL A 24 0.21 -5.76 -6.50
C VAL A 24 -1.06 -6.46 -6.06
N GLY A 25 -1.97 -6.74 -7.00
CA GLY A 25 -3.22 -7.44 -6.70
C GLY A 25 -3.00 -8.86 -6.17
N LEU A 26 -2.08 -9.61 -6.80
CA LEU A 26 -1.71 -10.95 -6.35
C LEU A 26 -1.08 -10.95 -4.96
N VAL A 27 -0.15 -10.02 -4.70
CA VAL A 27 0.49 -9.91 -3.38
C VAL A 27 -0.53 -9.52 -2.32
N THR A 28 -1.45 -8.62 -2.64
CA THR A 28 -2.55 -8.24 -1.72
C THR A 28 -3.45 -9.44 -1.43
N GLY A 29 -3.83 -10.21 -2.44
CA GLY A 29 -4.60 -11.46 -2.24
C GLY A 29 -3.86 -12.47 -1.37
N GLY A 30 -2.56 -12.67 -1.61
CA GLY A 30 -1.68 -13.50 -0.78
C GLY A 30 -1.61 -13.01 0.67
N ALA A 31 -1.49 -11.70 0.88
CA ALA A 31 -1.48 -11.10 2.22
C ALA A 31 -2.79 -11.35 2.97
N VAL A 32 -3.94 -11.25 2.29
CA VAL A 32 -5.24 -11.60 2.90
C VAL A 32 -5.28 -13.07 3.31
N VAL A 33 -4.80 -13.98 2.47
CA VAL A 33 -4.74 -15.41 2.82
C VAL A 33 -3.84 -15.65 4.03
N LEU A 34 -2.66 -15.01 4.08
CA LEU A 34 -1.74 -15.12 5.22
C LEU A 34 -2.35 -14.53 6.49
N PHE A 35 -3.03 -13.39 6.40
CA PHE A 35 -3.74 -12.78 7.52
C PHE A 35 -4.80 -13.73 8.08
N VAL A 36 -5.65 -14.30 7.23
CA VAL A 36 -6.69 -15.24 7.63
C VAL A 36 -6.10 -16.52 8.21
N ALA A 37 -5.01 -17.03 7.64
CA ALA A 37 -4.29 -18.18 8.17
C ALA A 37 -3.74 -17.89 9.57
N ALA A 38 -3.16 -16.73 9.81
CA ALA A 38 -2.70 -16.29 11.13
C ALA A 38 -3.86 -16.20 12.11
N SER A 39 -4.97 -15.56 11.72
CA SER A 39 -6.16 -15.41 12.55
C SER A 39 -6.77 -16.75 13.01
N ARG A 40 -6.68 -17.78 12.16
CA ARG A 40 -7.30 -19.09 12.43
C ARG A 40 -6.40 -20.08 13.18
N ASN A 41 -5.09 -20.00 12.94
CA ASN A 41 -4.16 -21.04 13.39
C ASN A 41 -3.24 -20.61 14.53
N LEU A 42 -3.08 -19.30 14.76
CA LEU A 42 -2.20 -18.84 15.83
C LEU A 42 -2.96 -18.73 17.16
N ALA A 43 -2.42 -19.40 18.18
CA ALA A 43 -2.89 -19.29 19.55
C ALA A 43 -2.23 -18.08 20.25
N GLY A 44 -2.97 -17.44 21.14
CA GLY A 44 -2.52 -16.28 21.90
C GLY A 44 -2.71 -14.96 21.16
N ASP A 45 -3.48 -14.07 21.76
CA ASP A 45 -3.89 -12.80 21.13
C ASP A 45 -2.71 -11.89 20.76
N ALA A 46 -1.67 -11.86 21.58
CA ALA A 46 -0.48 -11.05 21.32
C ALA A 46 0.32 -11.55 20.10
N VAL A 47 0.53 -12.86 19.99
CA VAL A 47 1.27 -13.45 18.87
C VAL A 47 0.46 -13.30 17.59
N ARG A 48 -0.83 -13.65 17.63
CA ARG A 48 -1.73 -13.50 16.50
C ARG A 48 -1.78 -12.06 16.01
N GLY A 49 -2.08 -11.10 16.89
CA GLY A 49 -2.16 -9.69 16.55
C GLY A 49 -0.83 -9.13 16.03
N GLY A 50 0.31 -9.59 16.56
CA GLY A 50 1.63 -9.22 16.07
C GLY A 50 1.89 -9.69 14.64
N VAL A 51 1.58 -10.95 14.33
CA VAL A 51 1.74 -11.50 12.96
C VAL A 51 0.77 -10.83 12.00
N GLU A 52 -0.48 -10.64 12.37
CA GLU A 52 -1.47 -9.92 11.57
C GLU A 52 -1.02 -8.48 11.25
N ALA A 53 -0.49 -7.76 12.25
CA ALA A 53 0.03 -6.41 12.05
C ALA A 53 1.24 -6.38 11.12
N LEU A 54 2.14 -7.36 11.20
CA LEU A 54 3.27 -7.50 10.29
C LEU A 54 2.80 -7.74 8.85
N VAL A 55 1.82 -8.61 8.65
CA VAL A 55 1.24 -8.88 7.32
C VAL A 55 0.62 -7.60 6.75
N VAL A 56 -0.14 -6.85 7.56
CA VAL A 56 -0.75 -5.58 7.16
C VAL A 56 0.31 -4.55 6.77
N LEU A 57 1.36 -4.38 7.59
CA LEU A 57 2.45 -3.43 7.30
C LEU A 57 3.23 -3.83 6.04
N ALA A 58 3.54 -5.11 5.87
CA ALA A 58 4.23 -5.60 4.68
C ALA A 58 3.41 -5.35 3.41
N ALA A 59 2.11 -5.67 3.44
CA ALA A 59 1.20 -5.40 2.34
C ALA A 59 1.09 -3.89 2.04
N ALA A 60 0.96 -3.05 3.07
CA ALA A 60 0.88 -1.60 2.93
C ALA A 60 2.15 -1.02 2.28
N VAL A 61 3.34 -1.50 2.66
CA VAL A 61 4.62 -1.11 2.03
C VAL A 61 4.66 -1.51 0.57
N VAL A 62 4.24 -2.73 0.23
CA VAL A 62 4.20 -3.18 -1.17
C VAL A 62 3.25 -2.30 -1.97
N VAL A 63 2.01 -2.11 -1.51
CA VAL A 63 1.00 -1.31 -2.23
C VAL A 63 1.44 0.15 -2.39
N ALA A 64 2.11 0.73 -1.40
CA ALA A 64 2.52 2.14 -1.45
C ALA A 64 3.78 2.38 -2.30
N PHE A 65 4.81 1.57 -2.15
CA PHE A 65 6.14 1.91 -2.67
C PHE A 65 6.60 1.11 -3.89
N PHE A 66 6.12 -0.13 -4.08
CA PHE A 66 6.50 -0.90 -5.27
C PHE A 66 5.98 -0.27 -6.57
N PRO A 67 4.73 0.25 -6.64
CA PRO A 67 4.29 1.01 -7.80
C PRO A 67 5.25 2.12 -8.19
N ALA A 68 5.64 2.96 -7.21
CA ALA A 68 6.57 4.05 -7.43
C ALA A 68 7.98 3.61 -7.86
N HIS A 69 8.43 2.45 -7.36
CA HIS A 69 9.71 1.87 -7.75
C HIS A 69 9.70 1.37 -9.21
N TRP A 70 8.63 0.68 -9.62
CA TRP A 70 8.49 0.16 -10.98
C TRP A 70 8.31 1.27 -12.02
N THR A 71 7.55 2.32 -11.68
CA THR A 71 7.38 3.49 -12.55
C THR A 71 8.58 4.43 -12.51
N ALA A 72 9.61 4.11 -11.72
CA ALA A 72 10.78 4.95 -11.50
C ALA A 72 10.40 6.40 -11.14
N ALA A 73 9.39 6.58 -10.27
CA ALA A 73 8.75 7.84 -9.99
C ALA A 73 9.75 8.92 -9.55
N ARG A 74 9.89 9.97 -10.38
CA ARG A 74 10.71 11.17 -10.15
C ARG A 74 9.91 12.43 -10.37
N GLY A 75 9.00 12.42 -11.31
CA GLY A 75 8.14 13.50 -11.72
C GLY A 75 6.67 13.15 -11.62
N THR A 76 5.83 14.03 -12.15
CA THR A 76 4.37 13.89 -12.14
C THR A 76 3.91 12.65 -12.89
N GLU A 77 4.56 12.31 -14.01
CA GLU A 77 4.22 11.16 -14.83
C GLU A 77 4.42 9.84 -14.07
N GLY A 78 5.59 9.66 -13.42
CA GLY A 78 5.85 8.47 -12.62
C GLY A 78 4.97 8.36 -11.39
N ILE A 79 4.59 9.48 -10.76
CA ILE A 79 3.62 9.52 -9.65
C ILE A 79 2.24 9.08 -10.15
N ALA A 80 1.78 9.59 -11.29
CA ALA A 80 0.52 9.19 -11.92
C ALA A 80 0.55 7.71 -12.32
N GLY A 81 1.65 7.24 -12.89
CA GLY A 81 1.89 5.84 -13.20
C GLY A 81 1.80 4.94 -11.95
N ALA A 82 2.40 5.36 -10.84
CA ALA A 82 2.29 4.63 -9.57
C ALA A 82 0.84 4.53 -9.07
N ALA A 83 0.08 5.63 -9.14
CA ALA A 83 -1.34 5.62 -8.81
C ALA A 83 -2.14 4.68 -9.72
N ALA A 84 -1.85 4.66 -11.03
CA ALA A 84 -2.48 3.76 -11.98
C ALA A 84 -2.15 2.28 -11.68
N VAL A 85 -0.90 1.95 -11.32
CA VAL A 85 -0.51 0.61 -10.83
C VAL A 85 -1.32 0.24 -9.59
N GLY A 86 -1.47 1.14 -8.63
CA GLY A 86 -2.28 0.92 -7.44
C GLY A 86 -3.75 0.64 -7.78
N TRP A 87 -4.33 1.41 -8.69
CA TRP A 87 -5.70 1.21 -9.14
C TRP A 87 -5.89 -0.15 -9.83
N VAL A 88 -5.04 -0.51 -10.80
CA VAL A 88 -5.09 -1.81 -11.46
C VAL A 88 -4.90 -2.93 -10.43
N GLY A 89 -4.00 -2.75 -9.45
CA GLY A 89 -3.76 -3.72 -8.38
C GLY A 89 -5.02 -3.98 -7.55
N THR A 90 -5.76 -2.95 -7.22
CA THR A 90 -7.02 -3.13 -6.47
C THR A 90 -8.14 -3.74 -7.31
N VAL A 91 -8.20 -3.47 -8.62
CA VAL A 91 -9.12 -4.16 -9.53
C VAL A 91 -8.80 -5.65 -9.61
N VAL A 92 -7.53 -6.01 -9.77
CA VAL A 92 -7.10 -7.42 -9.78
C VAL A 92 -7.37 -8.09 -8.45
N PHE A 93 -7.04 -7.42 -7.33
CA PHE A 93 -7.38 -7.95 -6.00
C PHE A 93 -8.88 -8.16 -5.84
N SER A 94 -9.72 -7.23 -6.28
CA SER A 94 -11.18 -7.37 -6.23
C SER A 94 -11.67 -8.57 -7.04
N ALA A 95 -11.07 -8.83 -8.19
CA ALA A 95 -11.38 -10.03 -8.98
C ALA A 95 -10.99 -11.32 -8.22
N ILE A 96 -9.81 -11.36 -7.60
CA ILE A 96 -9.37 -12.47 -6.75
C ILE A 96 -10.34 -12.65 -5.57
N ASP A 97 -10.73 -11.58 -4.93
CA ASP A 97 -11.66 -11.59 -3.81
C ASP A 97 -13.02 -12.20 -4.21
N ILE A 98 -13.60 -11.70 -5.28
CA ILE A 98 -14.93 -12.15 -5.75
C ILE A 98 -14.90 -13.60 -6.23
N VAL A 99 -13.86 -14.00 -6.97
CA VAL A 99 -13.81 -15.32 -7.62
C VAL A 99 -13.25 -16.41 -6.70
N LEU A 100 -12.29 -16.06 -5.84
CA LEU A 100 -11.60 -17.05 -5.01
C LEU A 100 -11.91 -16.90 -3.51
N LEU A 101 -11.72 -15.72 -2.92
CA LEU A 101 -11.76 -15.60 -1.46
C LEU A 101 -13.18 -15.70 -0.89
N ARG A 102 -14.16 -15.11 -1.53
CA ARG A 102 -15.56 -15.12 -1.10
C ARG A 102 -16.24 -16.48 -1.24
N PRO A 103 -16.18 -17.17 -2.40
CA PRO A 103 -16.81 -18.47 -2.55
C PRO A 103 -16.28 -19.50 -1.56
N PHE A 104 -14.99 -19.41 -1.23
CA PHE A 104 -14.35 -20.30 -0.24
C PHE A 104 -14.50 -19.80 1.21
N LYS A 105 -15.29 -18.74 1.45
CA LYS A 105 -15.51 -18.15 2.78
C LYS A 105 -14.18 -17.94 3.53
N ALA A 106 -13.20 -17.38 2.83
CA ALA A 106 -11.86 -17.18 3.38
C ALA A 106 -11.91 -16.36 4.67
N TYR A 107 -12.82 -15.39 4.77
CA TYR A 107 -13.07 -14.59 5.97
C TYR A 107 -14.57 -14.52 6.31
N PRO A 108 -14.90 -14.49 7.61
CA PRO A 108 -16.28 -14.55 8.07
C PRO A 108 -17.03 -13.22 8.03
N TRP A 109 -16.31 -12.10 7.92
CA TRP A 109 -16.94 -10.79 7.94
C TRP A 109 -17.57 -10.48 6.60
N THR A 110 -18.84 -10.31 6.65
CA THR A 110 -19.61 -9.75 5.56
C THR A 110 -19.64 -8.22 5.76
N TRP A 111 -19.58 -7.50 4.69
CA TRP A 111 -19.73 -6.04 4.69
C TRP A 111 -21.12 -5.58 5.13
N ASP A 112 -22.04 -6.50 5.34
CA ASP A 112 -23.33 -6.29 5.98
C ASP A 112 -23.18 -5.62 7.36
N ALA A 113 -22.10 -5.90 8.07
CA ALA A 113 -21.77 -5.26 9.34
C ALA A 113 -21.40 -3.76 9.22
N ILE A 114 -20.97 -3.30 8.04
CA ILE A 114 -20.50 -1.94 7.81
C ILE A 114 -21.44 -1.14 6.91
N GLY A 115 -22.20 -1.80 6.02
CA GLY A 115 -22.90 -1.13 4.93
C GLY A 115 -24.39 -1.41 4.76
N GLY A 116 -25.04 -2.07 5.72
CA GLY A 116 -26.50 -2.23 5.67
C GLY A 116 -27.02 -3.04 4.48
N GLY A 117 -26.38 -4.16 4.15
CA GLY A 117 -26.92 -5.14 3.19
C GLY A 117 -26.47 -4.98 1.73
N SER A 118 -25.64 -4.02 1.41
CA SER A 118 -25.13 -3.80 0.05
C SER A 118 -23.67 -4.22 -0.07
N THR A 119 -23.45 -5.46 -0.51
CA THR A 119 -22.12 -6.11 -0.53
C THR A 119 -21.13 -5.52 -1.53
N TRP A 120 -21.52 -4.66 -2.43
CA TRP A 120 -20.65 -4.08 -3.46
C TRP A 120 -19.96 -2.77 -3.05
N TRP A 121 -20.39 -2.13 -1.95
CA TRP A 121 -19.82 -0.86 -1.47
C TRP A 121 -18.33 -0.92 -1.14
N TYR A 122 -17.80 -2.09 -0.79
CA TYR A 122 -16.39 -2.22 -0.45
C TYR A 122 -15.47 -2.03 -1.67
N LEU A 123 -15.93 -2.27 -2.89
CA LEU A 123 -15.13 -2.12 -4.11
C LEU A 123 -14.59 -0.69 -4.29
N PRO A 124 -15.43 0.36 -4.28
CA PRO A 124 -14.93 1.73 -4.33
C PRO A 124 -13.96 2.08 -3.20
N VAL A 125 -14.22 1.60 -1.98
CA VAL A 125 -13.33 1.84 -0.83
C VAL A 125 -11.94 1.23 -1.07
N TRP A 126 -11.87 0.00 -1.54
CA TRP A 126 -10.60 -0.64 -1.86
C TRP A 126 -9.88 0.06 -3.01
N TRP A 127 -10.60 0.45 -4.05
CA TRP A 127 -10.03 1.17 -5.18
C TRP A 127 -9.47 2.53 -4.77
N MET A 128 -10.20 3.26 -3.94
CA MET A 128 -9.73 4.54 -3.39
C MET A 128 -8.49 4.35 -2.52
N LEU A 129 -8.51 3.39 -1.60
CA LEU A 129 -7.40 3.15 -0.67
C LEU A 129 -6.13 2.72 -1.39
N GLY A 130 -6.19 1.73 -2.28
CA GLY A 130 -5.00 1.24 -2.98
C GLY A 130 -4.42 2.27 -3.93
N THR A 131 -5.27 3.00 -4.67
CA THR A 131 -4.84 4.13 -5.51
C THR A 131 -4.19 5.22 -4.67
N PHE A 132 -4.81 5.58 -3.56
CA PHE A 132 -4.32 6.60 -2.64
C PHE A 132 -2.95 6.25 -2.04
N LEU A 133 -2.78 5.02 -1.54
CA LEU A 133 -1.51 4.56 -0.96
C LEU A 133 -0.38 4.58 -2.00
N ALA A 134 -0.64 4.07 -3.20
CA ALA A 134 0.33 4.09 -4.30
C ALA A 134 0.67 5.52 -4.75
N TRP A 135 -0.31 6.41 -4.78
CA TRP A 135 -0.11 7.83 -5.09
C TRP A 135 0.76 8.52 -4.04
N MET A 136 0.43 8.37 -2.75
CA MET A 136 1.23 8.96 -1.65
C MET A 136 2.65 8.39 -1.62
N GLY A 137 2.82 7.08 -1.80
CA GLY A 137 4.11 6.44 -1.96
C GLY A 137 4.91 6.98 -3.15
N GLY A 138 4.22 7.26 -4.26
CA GLY A 138 4.77 7.92 -5.45
C GLY A 138 5.35 9.30 -5.14
N ILE A 139 4.61 10.13 -4.43
CA ILE A 139 5.04 11.48 -4.02
C ILE A 139 6.28 11.41 -3.11
N VAL A 140 6.26 10.54 -2.10
CA VAL A 140 7.39 10.35 -1.18
C VAL A 140 8.64 9.89 -1.94
N THR A 141 8.49 8.89 -2.81
CA THR A 141 9.61 8.33 -3.61
C THR A 141 10.18 9.36 -4.57
N ALA A 142 9.33 10.10 -5.29
CA ALA A 142 9.77 11.16 -6.22
C ALA A 142 10.51 12.29 -5.48
N SER A 143 10.02 12.69 -4.32
CA SER A 143 10.71 13.70 -3.48
C SER A 143 12.09 13.25 -3.03
N GLN A 144 12.26 11.95 -2.75
CA GLN A 144 13.58 11.42 -2.37
C GLN A 144 14.51 11.23 -3.57
N ALA A 145 13.97 10.84 -4.72
CA ALA A 145 14.73 10.74 -5.96
C ALA A 145 15.33 12.10 -6.37
N THR A 146 14.55 13.18 -6.26
CA THR A 146 15.04 14.54 -6.57
C THR A 146 16.16 15.00 -5.63
N ARG A 147 16.14 14.60 -4.35
CA ARG A 147 17.20 14.93 -3.38
C ARG A 147 18.46 14.09 -3.54
N GLY A 148 18.32 12.85 -3.98
CA GLY A 148 19.43 11.91 -4.12
C GLY A 148 20.09 11.89 -5.49
N GLY A 149 19.61 12.68 -6.46
CA GLY A 149 20.14 12.72 -7.82
C GLY A 149 19.95 11.44 -8.64
N GLY A 150 19.11 10.50 -8.17
CA GLY A 150 18.89 9.20 -8.82
C GLY A 150 17.60 8.52 -8.37
N GLN A 151 17.36 7.29 -8.85
CA GLN A 151 16.23 6.51 -8.38
C GLN A 151 16.34 6.25 -6.87
N ALA A 152 15.29 6.58 -6.11
CA ALA A 152 15.29 6.35 -4.68
C ALA A 152 15.30 4.84 -4.37
N ALA A 153 16.19 4.42 -3.50
CA ALA A 153 16.16 3.04 -2.99
C ALA A 153 14.86 2.81 -2.21
N LEU A 154 14.22 1.65 -2.42
CA LEU A 154 12.95 1.29 -1.78
C LEU A 154 13.01 1.49 -0.25
N GLY A 155 14.09 1.01 0.39
CA GLY A 155 14.27 1.14 1.83
C GLY A 155 14.30 2.59 2.30
N ARG A 156 14.96 3.49 1.55
CA ARG A 156 15.01 4.91 1.91
C ARG A 156 13.63 5.56 1.90
N SER A 157 12.75 5.15 0.99
CA SER A 157 11.37 5.64 0.92
C SER A 157 10.47 5.01 1.97
N ALA A 158 10.60 3.71 2.21
CA ALA A 158 9.70 2.96 3.07
C ALA A 158 10.03 3.07 4.57
N LEU A 159 11.33 3.10 4.95
CA LEU A 159 11.74 3.11 6.35
C LEU A 159 11.12 4.22 7.20
N PRO A 160 11.06 5.49 6.76
CA PRO A 160 10.41 6.55 7.56
C PRO A 160 8.91 6.29 7.77
N ALA A 161 8.22 5.75 6.76
CA ALA A 161 6.81 5.41 6.87
C ALA A 161 6.58 4.25 7.83
N ILE A 162 7.42 3.20 7.76
CA ILE A 162 7.36 2.05 8.68
C ILE A 162 7.66 2.48 10.11
N ALA A 163 8.75 3.21 10.33
CA ALA A 163 9.15 3.65 11.67
C ALA A 163 8.07 4.54 12.30
N GLY A 164 7.56 5.52 11.57
CA GLY A 164 6.46 6.36 12.04
C GLY A 164 5.18 5.56 12.30
N ALA A 165 4.84 4.61 11.43
CA ALA A 165 3.68 3.75 11.60
C ALA A 165 3.78 2.90 12.88
N VAL A 166 4.95 2.32 13.16
CA VAL A 166 5.17 1.54 14.38
C VAL A 166 5.00 2.39 15.63
N ILE A 167 5.54 3.62 15.64
CA ILE A 167 5.40 4.54 16.78
C ILE A 167 3.93 4.91 16.98
N VAL A 168 3.22 5.34 15.93
CA VAL A 168 1.82 5.74 16.01
C VAL A 168 0.92 4.56 16.38
N ALA A 169 1.17 3.37 15.83
CA ALA A 169 0.43 2.17 16.19
C ALA A 169 0.64 1.77 17.66
N ALA A 170 1.88 1.89 18.17
CA ALA A 170 2.17 1.64 19.58
C ALA A 170 1.41 2.61 20.51
N ILE A 171 1.36 3.89 20.16
CA ILE A 171 0.60 4.89 20.92
C ILE A 171 -0.91 4.55 20.89
N ALA A 172 -1.47 4.24 19.73
CA ALA A 172 -2.87 3.86 19.59
C ALA A 172 -3.21 2.59 20.38
N GLN A 173 -2.29 1.62 20.42
CA GLN A 173 -2.44 0.41 21.21
C GLN A 173 -2.44 0.68 22.71
N LEU A 174 -1.54 1.54 23.20
CA LEU A 174 -1.50 1.95 24.60
C LEU A 174 -2.77 2.70 25.04
N ALA A 175 -3.40 3.42 24.11
CA ALA A 175 -4.69 4.07 24.34
C ALA A 175 -5.89 3.09 24.31
N GLY A 176 -5.69 1.82 23.98
CA GLY A 176 -6.75 0.82 23.91
C GLY A 176 -7.79 1.06 22.81
N ALA A 177 -7.45 1.86 21.80
CA ALA A 177 -8.43 2.37 20.84
C ALA A 177 -8.91 1.33 19.81
N VAL A 178 -7.99 0.46 19.32
CA VAL A 178 -8.27 -0.47 18.20
C VAL A 178 -7.37 -1.70 18.28
N SER A 179 -7.69 -2.75 17.52
CA SER A 179 -6.82 -3.93 17.40
C SER A 179 -5.48 -3.58 16.76
N LEU A 180 -4.43 -4.33 17.10
CA LEU A 180 -3.07 -4.07 16.62
C LEU A 180 -2.94 -4.02 15.09
N PRO A 181 -3.54 -4.94 14.30
CA PRO A 181 -3.48 -4.86 12.85
C PRO A 181 -4.22 -3.63 12.28
N ALA A 182 -5.34 -3.23 12.90
CA ALA A 182 -6.05 -2.00 12.49
C ALA A 182 -5.23 -0.74 12.84
N ALA A 183 -4.61 -0.71 14.02
CA ALA A 183 -3.67 0.34 14.39
C ALA A 183 -2.50 0.44 13.42
N ALA A 184 -1.91 -0.68 13.02
CA ALA A 184 -0.79 -0.73 12.07
C ALA A 184 -1.16 -0.16 10.69
N GLY A 185 -2.29 -0.57 10.12
CA GLY A 185 -2.76 -0.08 8.81
C GLY A 185 -3.15 1.40 8.83
N GLY A 186 -3.89 1.82 9.86
CA GLY A 186 -4.29 3.21 10.05
C GLY A 186 -3.10 4.13 10.27
N ALA A 187 -2.19 3.74 11.15
CA ALA A 187 -0.97 4.49 11.44
C ALA A 187 -0.09 4.64 10.19
N PHE A 188 0.09 3.56 9.42
CA PHE A 188 0.85 3.62 8.16
C PHE A 188 0.23 4.62 7.18
N THR A 189 -1.09 4.59 7.00
CA THR A 189 -1.80 5.50 6.10
C THR A 189 -1.65 6.95 6.53
N ILE A 190 -1.79 7.24 7.82
CA ILE A 190 -1.64 8.60 8.38
C ILE A 190 -0.21 9.10 8.19
N VAL A 191 0.78 8.31 8.57
CA VAL A 191 2.19 8.69 8.47
C VAL A 191 2.63 8.88 7.02
N LEU A 192 2.24 7.96 6.12
CA LEU A 192 2.54 8.08 4.70
C LEU A 192 1.95 9.37 4.12
N THR A 193 0.70 9.69 4.46
CA THR A 193 0.05 10.93 4.04
C THR A 193 0.79 12.16 4.56
N ALA A 194 1.18 12.17 5.83
CA ALA A 194 1.94 13.27 6.42
C ALA A 194 3.29 13.46 5.71
N LEU A 195 4.02 12.37 5.43
CA LEU A 195 5.28 12.42 4.68
C LEU A 195 5.09 12.95 3.26
N ALA A 196 4.02 12.57 2.57
CA ALA A 196 3.69 13.07 1.24
C ALA A 196 3.36 14.57 1.27
N LEU A 197 2.57 15.03 2.23
CA LEU A 197 2.26 16.46 2.42
C LEU A 197 3.54 17.28 2.70
N VAL A 198 4.40 16.81 3.60
CA VAL A 198 5.70 17.45 3.85
C VAL A 198 6.58 17.47 2.60
N ALA A 199 6.52 16.45 1.76
CA ALA A 199 7.25 16.42 0.50
C ALA A 199 6.75 17.49 -0.50
N LEU A 200 5.43 17.71 -0.54
CA LEU A 200 4.81 18.73 -1.40
C LEU A 200 5.10 20.16 -0.93
N THR A 201 5.01 20.45 0.38
CA THR A 201 5.26 21.79 0.92
C THR A 201 6.71 22.24 0.77
N ARG A 202 7.66 21.31 0.69
CA ARG A 202 9.09 21.63 0.52
C ARG A 202 9.50 21.90 -0.93
N LYS A 203 8.60 21.71 -1.89
CA LYS A 203 8.83 21.99 -3.33
C LYS A 203 8.33 23.38 -3.75
N GLY A 204 7.55 24.05 -2.92
CA GLY A 204 7.14 25.44 -3.07
C GLY A 204 8.13 26.39 -2.38
#